data_103748e737ab3dea87ecf4fb6981b2d9
#
_entry.id   103748e737ab3dea87ecf4fb6981b2d9
#
_cell.length_a   1.000
_cell.length_b   1.000
_cell.length_c   1.000
_cell.angle_alpha   90.00
_cell.angle_beta   90.00
_cell.angle_gamma   90.00
#
_symmetry.space_group_name_H-M   'P 1'
#
loop_
_entity.id
_entity.type
_entity.pdbx_description
1 polymer ?
#
loop_
_entity_poly.entity_id
_entity_poly.type
_entity_poly.pdbx_seq_one_letter_code
_entity_poly.pdbx_strand_id
1 'polypeptide(L)' 'MTDNNEIMKFEEVMEYLNIGKSTLYKLLRSGEITSFKIGKVWKIPRQSVEDYIKKQMKYRLKS' A
#
# COMPACT_ATOMS: atom_id res chain seq x y z
N MET A 1 -13.02 15.32 4.53
CA MET A 1 -11.97 15.39 4.52
C MET A 1 -11.20 14.27 4.45
N THR A 2 -10.39 14.06 3.72
CA THR A 2 -9.76 13.00 3.64
C THR A 2 -8.78 12.78 4.41
N ASP A 3 -8.51 11.72 4.73
CA ASP A 3 -7.71 11.45 5.65
C ASP A 3 -6.65 10.71 5.16
N ASN A 4 -5.70 11.26 4.55
CA ASN A 4 -4.56 10.56 4.09
C ASN A 4 -3.66 10.16 5.23
N ASN A 5 -4.01 10.51 6.44
CA ASN A 5 -3.20 10.12 7.56
C ASN A 5 -3.71 8.84 8.16
N GLU A 6 -4.75 8.28 7.59
CA GLU A 6 -5.31 7.07 8.08
C GLU A 6 -4.34 5.90 7.91
N ILE A 7 -4.32 5.00 8.86
CA ILE A 7 -3.48 3.81 8.78
C ILE A 7 -4.36 2.63 8.39
N MET A 8 -3.97 1.90 7.38
CA MET A 8 -4.75 0.78 6.89
C MET A 8 -4.18 -0.54 7.38
N LYS A 9 -5.04 -1.52 7.50
CA LYS A 9 -4.61 -2.85 7.91
C LYS A 9 -4.22 -3.63 6.68
N PHE A 10 -3.48 -4.69 6.88
CA PHE A 10 -3.02 -5.53 5.79
C PHE A 10 -4.18 -5.98 4.90
N GLU A 11 -5.22 -6.50 5.51
CA GLU A 11 -6.37 -7.00 4.75
C GLU A 11 -7.09 -5.90 3.99
N GLU A 12 -7.12 -4.72 4.57
CA GLU A 12 -7.76 -3.60 3.92
C GLU A 12 -7.04 -3.20 2.65
N VAL A 13 -5.72 -3.25 2.68
CA VAL A 13 -4.93 -2.90 1.51
C VAL A 13 -5.10 -3.97 0.44
N MET A 14 -5.15 -5.23 0.85
CA MET A 14 -5.37 -6.32 -0.10
C MET A 14 -6.66 -6.09 -0.87
N GLU A 15 -7.70 -5.76 -0.16
CA GLU A 15 -8.99 -5.53 -0.78
C GLU A 15 -8.99 -4.27 -1.63
N TYR A 16 -8.40 -3.23 -1.11
CA TYR A 16 -8.37 -1.95 -1.79
C TYR A 16 -7.63 -2.06 -3.12
N LEU A 17 -6.52 -2.77 -3.15
CA LEU A 17 -5.75 -2.93 -4.37
C LEU A 17 -6.15 -4.19 -5.13
N ASN A 18 -7.00 -5.01 -4.55
CA ASN A 18 -7.46 -6.23 -5.15
C ASN A 18 -6.29 -7.14 -5.52
N ILE A 19 -5.41 -7.38 -4.57
CA ILE A 19 -4.25 -8.22 -4.79
C ILE A 19 -4.19 -9.31 -3.72
N GLY A 20 -3.41 -10.32 -3.98
CA GLY A 20 -3.30 -11.41 -3.03
C GLY A 20 -2.30 -11.11 -1.93
N LYS A 21 -2.25 -12.00 -0.96
CA LYS A 21 -1.40 -11.85 0.19
C LYS A 21 0.07 -11.85 -0.20
N SER A 22 0.48 -12.76 -1.03
CA SER A 22 1.88 -12.86 -1.43
C SER A 22 2.34 -11.61 -2.14
N THR A 23 1.49 -11.07 -2.98
CA THR A 23 1.82 -9.87 -3.72
C THR A 23 2.00 -8.69 -2.78
N LEU A 24 1.09 -8.56 -1.80
CA LEU A 24 1.20 -7.45 -0.87
C LEU A 24 2.45 -7.59 -0.01
N TYR A 25 2.78 -8.80 0.42
CA TYR A 25 3.99 -9.00 1.20
C TYR A 25 5.22 -8.54 0.41
N LYS A 26 5.26 -8.84 -0.87
CA LYS A 26 6.37 -8.43 -1.67
C LYS A 26 6.48 -6.92 -1.74
N LEU A 27 5.36 -6.24 -1.91
CA LEU A 27 5.35 -4.79 -2.01
C LEU A 27 5.80 -4.13 -0.70
N LEU A 28 5.40 -4.72 0.43
CA LEU A 28 5.77 -4.17 1.71
C LEU A 28 7.25 -4.43 2.02
N ARG A 29 7.72 -5.63 1.72
CA ARG A 29 9.09 -5.95 2.01
C ARG A 29 10.07 -5.22 1.13
N SER A 30 9.70 -4.99 -0.11
CA SER A 30 10.59 -4.31 -1.02
C SER A 30 10.59 -2.80 -0.81
N GLY A 31 9.65 -2.31 -0.03
CA GLY A 31 9.58 -0.88 0.21
C GLY A 31 8.81 -0.12 -0.85
N GLU A 32 8.20 -0.81 -1.79
CA GLU A 32 7.43 -0.13 -2.81
C GLU A 32 6.22 0.54 -2.17
N ILE A 33 5.69 -0.03 -1.12
CA ILE A 33 4.66 0.63 -0.34
C ILE A 33 5.27 0.80 1.03
N THR A 34 5.54 2.04 1.43
CA THR A 34 6.17 2.32 2.71
C THR A 34 5.23 1.95 3.84
N SER A 35 5.71 1.19 4.79
CA SER A 35 4.88 0.76 5.89
C SER A 35 5.74 0.44 7.09
N PHE A 36 5.13 0.10 8.19
CA PHE A 36 5.88 -0.28 9.38
C PHE A 36 5.09 -1.33 10.14
N LYS A 37 5.74 -2.01 11.07
CA LYS A 37 5.10 -3.05 11.85
C LYS A 37 5.14 -2.68 13.29
N ILE A 38 4.08 -2.99 14.01
CA ILE A 38 4.08 -2.87 15.44
C ILE A 38 3.81 -4.29 15.90
N GLY A 39 4.80 -4.92 16.49
CA GLY A 39 4.70 -6.31 16.87
C GLY A 39 4.59 -7.13 15.60
N LYS A 40 3.49 -7.83 15.41
CA LYS A 40 3.32 -8.63 14.22
C LYS A 40 2.30 -8.03 13.29
N VAL A 41 1.88 -6.81 13.56
CA VAL A 41 0.82 -6.19 12.81
C VAL A 41 1.37 -5.15 11.86
N TRP A 42 1.06 -5.27 10.58
CA TRP A 42 1.48 -4.30 9.61
C TRP A 42 0.62 -3.06 9.71
N LYS A 43 1.26 -1.91 9.64
CA LYS A 43 0.56 -0.63 9.66
C LYS A 43 0.94 0.08 8.38
N ILE A 44 -0.03 0.30 7.52
CA ILE A 44 0.24 0.82 6.19
C ILE A 44 -0.48 2.16 6.02
N PRO A 45 0.28 3.25 5.99
CA PRO A 45 -0.35 4.56 5.85
C PRO A 45 -1.09 4.64 4.52
N ARG A 46 -2.30 5.16 4.54
CA ARG A 46 -3.09 5.28 3.33
C ARG A 46 -2.34 6.09 2.28
N GLN A 47 -1.62 7.09 2.70
CA GLN A 47 -0.85 7.91 1.79
C GLN A 47 0.15 7.06 0.99
N SER A 48 0.76 6.06 1.64
CA SER A 48 1.72 5.18 0.97
C SER A 48 1.04 4.39 -0.13
N VAL A 49 -0.18 3.94 0.13
CA VAL A 49 -0.94 3.16 -0.84
C VAL A 49 -1.32 4.05 -2.02
N GLU A 50 -1.73 5.29 -1.73
CA GLU A 50 -2.11 6.22 -2.78
C GLU A 50 -0.89 6.57 -3.64
N ASP A 51 0.26 6.75 -3.02
CA ASP A 51 1.48 7.06 -3.75
C ASP A 51 1.88 5.92 -4.66
N TYR A 52 1.70 4.70 -4.18
CA TYR A 52 2.02 3.52 -4.99
C TYR A 52 1.11 3.48 -6.21
N ILE A 53 -0.18 3.75 -6.02
CA ILE A 53 -1.14 3.76 -7.12
C ILE A 53 -0.76 4.81 -8.16
N LYS A 54 -0.41 6.00 -7.69
CA LYS A 54 -0.03 7.07 -8.60
C LYS A 54 1.19 6.71 -9.40
N LYS A 55 2.13 6.05 -8.77
CA LYS A 55 3.34 5.66 -9.44
C LYS A 55 3.03 4.67 -10.54
N GLN A 56 2.15 3.70 -10.27
CA GLN A 56 1.78 2.72 -11.27
C GLN A 56 1.05 3.37 -12.44
N MET A 57 0.20 4.32 -12.16
CA MET A 57 -0.54 4.99 -13.19
C MET A 57 0.38 5.81 -14.08
N LYS A 58 1.41 6.41 -13.46
CA LYS A 58 2.32 7.19 -14.20
C LYS A 58 3.06 6.35 -15.20
N TYR A 59 3.46 5.17 -14.80
CA TYR A 59 4.16 4.28 -15.66
C TYR A 59 3.29 3.96 -16.87
N ARG A 60 2.03 3.66 -16.65
CA ARG A 60 1.16 3.29 -17.72
C ARG A 60 0.89 4.42 -18.67
N LEU A 61 0.76 5.62 -18.15
CA LEU A 61 0.49 6.74 -18.99
C LEU A 61 1.67 7.11 -19.85
N LYS A 62 2.85 6.73 -19.44
CA LYS A 62 3.99 7.07 -20.19
C LYS A 62 4.23 6.14 -21.31
N SER A 63 3.71 4.98 -21.31
CA SER A 63 3.97 4.03 -22.36
C SER A 63 3.03 4.21 -23.53
#